data_cc446e0ecec18d1e614f88af1c6083db
#
_entry.id   cc446e0ecec18d1e614f88af1c6083db
#
_cell.length_a   1.000
_cell.length_b   1.000
_cell.length_c   1.000
_cell.angle_alpha   90.00
_cell.angle_beta   90.00
_cell.angle_gamma   90.00
#
_symmetry.space_group_name_H-M   'P 1'
#
loop_
_entity.id
_entity.type
_entity.pdbx_description
1 polymer ?
#
loop_
_entity_poly.entity_id
_entity_poly.type
_entity_poly.pdbx_seq_one_letter_code
_entity_poly.pdbx_strand_id
1 'polypeptide(L)'
;MRSGAGNVWTASNQRAVQAFANNRYPSGLVVAPSSEFGARTQALVQFRDTKANGGLDFEFIHARIFKDEALTVAGAPVAAARQTSQLGCVSVVLDGARVPTLAGSVAMVEGPQLFLRYDWQAIGVDAVVLYNGRASDRMLAWLESSDAGRILHCSDYDPVGLDEYLRAKQRLGLRLEPLAPTNLDALFDRFSKPELLHKNAGLMQRLLQSDDPYVRRVVGLMQHYVAGLEHEALLV
;
A
#
# COMPACT_ATOMS: atom_id res chain seq x y z
N MET A 1 33.79 16.75 -42.43
CA MET A 1 32.40 17.21 -42.43
C MET A 1 31.50 16.02 -42.72
N ARG A 2 30.76 15.52 -41.70
CA ARG A 2 29.74 14.49 -41.91
C ARG A 2 28.41 15.19 -42.14
N SER A 3 27.86 15.08 -43.35
CA SER A 3 26.50 15.54 -43.65
C SER A 3 25.51 14.67 -42.94
N GLY A 4 24.78 15.20 -41.95
CA GLY A 4 23.65 14.54 -41.36
C GLY A 4 22.55 14.38 -42.39
N ALA A 5 22.16 13.14 -42.70
CA ALA A 5 20.98 12.86 -43.49
C ALA A 5 19.76 13.29 -42.65
N GLY A 6 19.23 14.48 -42.95
CA GLY A 6 17.95 14.93 -42.39
C GLY A 6 16.85 13.98 -42.86
N ASN A 7 16.03 13.49 -41.94
CA ASN A 7 14.84 12.70 -42.27
C ASN A 7 13.92 13.53 -43.18
N VAL A 8 13.79 13.15 -44.45
CA VAL A 8 12.91 13.82 -45.40
C VAL A 8 11.46 13.39 -45.09
N TRP A 9 10.63 14.34 -44.69
CA TRP A 9 9.20 14.12 -44.51
C TRP A 9 8.53 13.90 -45.88
N THR A 10 8.12 12.68 -46.16
CA THR A 10 7.34 12.33 -47.35
C THR A 10 5.84 12.40 -47.05
N ALA A 11 5.00 12.51 -48.07
CA ALA A 11 3.55 12.46 -47.96
C ALA A 11 3.06 11.13 -47.34
N SER A 12 3.84 10.05 -47.51
CA SER A 12 3.56 8.77 -46.85
C SER A 12 3.80 8.84 -45.33
N ASN A 13 4.91 9.45 -44.90
CA ASN A 13 5.25 9.63 -43.50
C ASN A 13 4.23 10.54 -42.81
N GLN A 14 3.78 11.60 -43.46
CA GLN A 14 2.74 12.50 -42.95
C GLN A 14 1.40 11.75 -42.70
N ARG A 15 0.99 10.92 -43.70
CA ARG A 15 -0.24 10.11 -43.55
C ARG A 15 -0.11 9.09 -42.44
N ALA A 16 1.03 8.43 -42.27
CA ALA A 16 1.26 7.48 -41.21
C ALA A 16 1.21 8.15 -39.79
N VAL A 17 1.85 9.32 -39.67
CA VAL A 17 1.81 10.11 -38.43
C VAL A 17 0.40 10.63 -38.14
N GLN A 18 -0.34 11.10 -39.14
CA GLN A 18 -1.71 11.54 -38.97
C GLN A 18 -2.63 10.38 -38.55
N ALA A 19 -2.47 9.20 -39.17
CA ALA A 19 -3.22 8.01 -38.80
C ALA A 19 -2.91 7.56 -37.36
N PHE A 20 -1.63 7.59 -36.98
CA PHE A 20 -1.20 7.33 -35.62
C PHE A 20 -1.81 8.34 -34.62
N ALA A 21 -1.72 9.63 -34.92
CA ALA A 21 -2.27 10.69 -34.09
C ALA A 21 -3.78 10.55 -33.93
N ASN A 22 -4.53 10.31 -35.02
CA ASN A 22 -5.98 10.12 -34.97
C ASN A 22 -6.39 8.88 -34.18
N ASN A 23 -5.60 7.81 -34.24
CA ASN A 23 -5.85 6.60 -33.46
C ASN A 23 -5.51 6.80 -31.97
N ARG A 24 -4.40 7.49 -31.67
CA ARG A 24 -3.93 7.72 -30.31
C ARG A 24 -4.72 8.81 -29.58
N TYR A 25 -5.17 9.83 -30.31
CA TYR A 25 -5.89 10.99 -29.78
C TYR A 25 -7.21 11.20 -30.52
N PRO A 26 -8.22 10.39 -30.24
CA PRO A 26 -9.48 10.39 -31.00
C PRO A 26 -10.25 11.70 -30.91
N SER A 27 -10.05 12.48 -29.85
CA SER A 27 -10.65 13.79 -29.64
C SER A 27 -9.81 14.95 -30.21
N GLY A 28 -8.64 14.62 -30.83
CA GLY A 28 -7.69 15.61 -31.35
C GLY A 28 -6.61 15.99 -30.31
N LEU A 29 -5.49 16.52 -30.81
CA LEU A 29 -4.32 16.89 -30.00
C LEU A 29 -4.56 18.16 -29.14
N VAL A 30 -5.55 18.96 -29.48
CA VAL A 30 -5.79 20.29 -28.87
C VAL A 30 -6.91 20.27 -27.83
N VAL A 31 -7.71 19.20 -27.78
CA VAL A 31 -8.82 19.09 -26.85
C VAL A 31 -8.32 18.58 -25.52
N ALA A 32 -8.16 19.46 -24.54
CA ALA A 32 -7.97 19.06 -23.15
C ALA A 32 -9.28 18.45 -22.62
N PRO A 33 -9.24 17.25 -22.01
CA PRO A 33 -10.41 16.72 -21.34
C PRO A 33 -10.83 17.64 -20.17
N SER A 34 -12.14 17.68 -19.86
CA SER A 34 -12.65 18.47 -18.73
C SER A 34 -11.91 18.09 -17.43
N SER A 35 -11.54 19.11 -16.65
CA SER A 35 -10.96 18.93 -15.31
C SER A 35 -11.92 18.30 -14.30
N GLU A 36 -13.21 18.24 -14.61
CA GLU A 36 -14.24 17.56 -13.80
C GLU A 36 -14.15 16.04 -13.89
N PHE A 37 -13.48 15.53 -14.91
CA PHE A 37 -13.28 14.08 -15.07
C PHE A 37 -12.05 13.60 -14.29
N GLY A 38 -12.18 12.47 -13.59
CA GLY A 38 -11.07 11.77 -13.00
C GLY A 38 -10.04 11.31 -14.05
N ALA A 39 -8.80 11.07 -13.63
CA ALA A 39 -7.66 10.78 -14.50
C ALA A 39 -7.91 9.67 -15.54
N ARG A 40 -8.64 8.61 -15.17
CA ARG A 40 -8.98 7.51 -16.08
C ARG A 40 -9.98 7.92 -17.17
N THR A 41 -10.98 8.74 -16.82
CA THR A 41 -11.94 9.25 -17.81
C THR A 41 -11.26 10.23 -18.76
N GLN A 42 -10.37 11.07 -18.24
CA GLN A 42 -9.53 11.95 -19.07
C GLN A 42 -8.68 11.13 -20.05
N ALA A 43 -8.03 10.06 -19.55
CA ALA A 43 -7.24 9.16 -20.37
C ALA A 43 -8.08 8.43 -21.45
N LEU A 44 -9.30 8.00 -21.10
CA LEU A 44 -10.23 7.40 -22.06
C LEU A 44 -10.60 8.36 -23.18
N VAL A 45 -10.97 9.61 -22.83
CA VAL A 45 -11.35 10.65 -23.81
C VAL A 45 -10.17 10.99 -24.72
N GLN A 46 -8.99 11.13 -24.15
CA GLN A 46 -7.81 11.58 -24.89
C GLN A 46 -7.13 10.44 -25.69
N PHE A 47 -7.01 9.24 -25.13
CA PHE A 47 -6.17 8.16 -25.64
C PHE A 47 -6.95 6.88 -26.00
N ARG A 48 -8.26 6.79 -25.73
CA ARG A 48 -9.06 5.54 -25.77
C ARG A 48 -8.49 4.43 -24.87
N ASP A 49 -7.74 4.80 -23.84
CA ASP A 49 -7.10 3.88 -22.92
C ASP A 49 -7.19 4.46 -21.50
N THR A 50 -8.01 3.86 -20.66
CA THR A 50 -8.21 4.31 -19.28
C THR A 50 -6.97 4.20 -18.38
N LYS A 51 -5.94 3.49 -18.84
CA LYS A 51 -4.69 3.27 -18.09
C LYS A 51 -3.56 4.17 -18.58
N ALA A 52 -3.76 4.93 -19.65
CA ALA A 52 -2.69 5.74 -20.28
C ALA A 52 -2.12 6.81 -19.33
N ASN A 53 -2.91 7.36 -18.42
CA ASN A 53 -2.51 8.40 -17.45
C ASN A 53 -2.29 7.87 -16.04
N GLY A 54 -2.05 6.56 -15.86
CA GLY A 54 -1.79 5.99 -14.56
C GLY A 54 -3.03 5.43 -13.86
N GLY A 55 -2.97 5.36 -12.52
CA GLY A 55 -3.97 4.74 -11.67
C GLY A 55 -5.24 5.58 -11.46
N LEU A 56 -6.07 5.14 -10.52
CA LEU A 56 -7.20 5.91 -10.03
C LEU A 56 -6.70 7.13 -9.24
N ASP A 57 -7.43 8.22 -9.31
CA ASP A 57 -7.23 9.44 -8.52
C ASP A 57 -7.75 9.30 -7.08
N PHE A 58 -8.35 8.17 -6.75
CA PHE A 58 -8.80 7.78 -5.42
C PHE A 58 -8.40 6.34 -5.08
N GLU A 59 -8.50 6.01 -3.78
CA GLU A 59 -8.27 4.67 -3.26
C GLU A 59 -9.31 4.33 -2.18
N PHE A 60 -9.78 3.07 -2.16
CA PHE A 60 -10.61 2.55 -1.07
C PHE A 60 -9.73 1.86 -0.06
N ILE A 61 -9.79 2.29 1.19
CA ILE A 61 -9.14 1.65 2.33
C ILE A 61 -10.20 1.02 3.21
N HIS A 62 -10.10 -0.28 3.45
CA HIS A 62 -10.92 -0.94 4.46
C HIS A 62 -10.33 -0.69 5.85
N ALA A 63 -11.18 -0.26 6.78
CA ALA A 63 -10.79 0.02 8.14
C ALA A 63 -11.76 -0.64 9.14
N ARG A 64 -11.23 -1.04 10.28
CA ARG A 64 -12.00 -1.38 11.49
C ARG A 64 -11.70 -0.32 12.52
N ILE A 65 -12.73 0.34 12.99
CA ILE A 65 -12.63 1.41 13.97
C ILE A 65 -13.25 0.90 15.27
N PHE A 66 -12.52 1.01 16.37
CA PHE A 66 -12.96 0.51 17.66
C PHE A 66 -13.36 1.64 18.63
N LYS A 67 -12.90 2.87 18.35
CA LYS A 67 -13.30 4.10 19.05
C LYS A 67 -13.67 5.16 18.02
N ASP A 68 -14.79 5.87 18.21
CA ASP A 68 -15.25 6.87 17.23
C ASP A 68 -14.23 8.02 17.06
N GLU A 69 -13.49 8.36 18.11
CA GLU A 69 -12.44 9.39 18.08
C GLU A 69 -11.22 8.99 17.23
N ALA A 70 -11.08 7.70 16.93
CA ALA A 70 -9.96 7.21 16.12
C ALA A 70 -10.12 7.55 14.62
N LEU A 71 -11.30 7.96 14.18
CA LEU A 71 -11.53 8.43 12.81
C LEU A 71 -12.32 9.74 12.82
N THR A 72 -11.74 10.79 12.25
CA THR A 72 -12.39 12.10 12.12
C THR A 72 -12.48 12.53 10.66
N VAL A 73 -13.51 13.32 10.32
CA VAL A 73 -13.64 14.01 9.03
C VAL A 73 -13.87 15.49 9.32
N ALA A 74 -13.04 16.35 8.76
CA ALA A 74 -13.05 17.80 9.04
C ALA A 74 -13.02 18.11 10.55
N GLY A 75 -12.26 17.33 11.33
CA GLY A 75 -12.11 17.50 12.78
C GLY A 75 -13.27 16.95 13.63
N ALA A 76 -14.33 16.41 13.03
CA ALA A 76 -15.45 15.81 13.75
C ALA A 76 -15.34 14.26 13.75
N PRO A 77 -15.54 13.60 14.91
CA PRO A 77 -15.57 12.14 14.99
C PRO A 77 -16.66 11.55 14.10
N VAL A 78 -16.36 10.39 13.49
CA VAL A 78 -17.31 9.62 12.69
C VAL A 78 -17.77 8.42 13.52
N ALA A 79 -19.07 8.15 13.56
CA ALA A 79 -19.65 6.99 14.26
C ALA A 79 -19.29 5.65 13.56
N ALA A 80 -17.99 5.43 13.35
CA ALA A 80 -17.43 4.31 12.59
C ALA A 80 -17.25 3.06 13.46
N ALA A 81 -17.11 3.20 14.77
CA ALA A 81 -17.02 2.07 15.70
C ALA A 81 -18.32 1.25 15.69
N ARG A 82 -19.47 1.91 15.69
CA ARG A 82 -20.77 1.25 15.55
C ARG A 82 -20.89 0.53 14.20
N GLN A 83 -20.47 1.16 13.11
CA GLN A 83 -20.51 0.54 11.78
C GLN A 83 -19.58 -0.68 11.71
N THR A 84 -18.37 -0.59 12.26
CA THR A 84 -17.45 -1.71 12.38
C THR A 84 -18.07 -2.88 13.15
N SER A 85 -18.73 -2.61 14.27
CA SER A 85 -19.41 -3.64 15.07
C SER A 85 -20.55 -4.33 14.32
N GLN A 86 -21.28 -3.61 13.47
CA GLN A 86 -22.44 -4.13 12.74
C GLN A 86 -22.07 -4.79 11.41
N LEU A 87 -21.07 -4.26 10.69
CA LEU A 87 -20.72 -4.64 9.33
C LEU A 87 -19.37 -5.36 9.22
N GLY A 88 -18.58 -5.39 10.31
CA GLY A 88 -17.25 -5.96 10.34
C GLY A 88 -16.14 -4.97 9.96
N CYS A 89 -16.38 -4.07 9.03
CA CYS A 89 -15.46 -3.00 8.64
C CYS A 89 -16.22 -1.84 7.99
N VAL A 90 -15.51 -0.73 7.78
CA VAL A 90 -15.94 0.43 7.00
C VAL A 90 -14.96 0.65 5.84
N SER A 91 -15.40 1.32 4.78
CA SER A 91 -14.52 1.76 3.70
C SER A 91 -14.35 3.28 3.76
N VAL A 92 -13.09 3.70 3.69
CA VAL A 92 -12.66 5.09 3.62
C VAL A 92 -12.19 5.37 2.19
N VAL A 93 -12.57 6.51 1.62
CA VAL A 93 -12.11 6.94 0.29
C VAL A 93 -11.04 8.00 0.47
N LEU A 94 -9.88 7.75 -0.11
CA LEU A 94 -8.78 8.71 -0.19
C LEU A 94 -8.76 9.34 -1.58
N ASP A 95 -9.46 10.45 -1.77
CA ASP A 95 -9.61 11.16 -3.05
C ASP A 95 -8.96 12.56 -3.07
N GLY A 96 -8.39 12.96 -1.93
CA GLY A 96 -7.78 14.28 -1.75
C GLY A 96 -8.78 15.41 -1.43
N ALA A 97 -10.08 15.21 -1.63
CA ALA A 97 -11.11 16.22 -1.37
C ALA A 97 -11.64 16.15 0.07
N ARG A 98 -11.78 14.94 0.60
CA ARG A 98 -12.20 14.67 1.98
C ARG A 98 -11.25 13.65 2.58
N VAL A 99 -10.17 14.13 3.16
CA VAL A 99 -9.19 13.24 3.80
C VAL A 99 -9.61 13.01 5.25
N PRO A 100 -10.12 11.82 5.60
CA PRO A 100 -10.34 11.50 7.01
C PRO A 100 -8.99 11.42 7.72
N THR A 101 -8.98 11.71 9.02
CA THR A 101 -7.77 11.64 9.85
C THR A 101 -7.90 10.50 10.84
N LEU A 102 -6.86 9.68 10.96
CA LEU A 102 -6.73 8.67 11.99
C LEU A 102 -6.01 9.24 13.21
N ALA A 103 -6.43 8.82 14.40
CA ALA A 103 -5.81 9.19 15.67
C ALA A 103 -5.63 7.97 16.58
N GLY A 104 -4.83 8.13 17.64
CA GLY A 104 -4.59 7.07 18.62
C GLY A 104 -3.59 6.02 18.15
N SER A 105 -3.84 4.75 18.50
CA SER A 105 -3.05 3.60 18.10
C SER A 105 -3.68 2.92 16.89
N VAL A 106 -2.97 2.88 15.77
CA VAL A 106 -3.45 2.34 14.50
C VAL A 106 -2.62 1.11 14.12
N ALA A 107 -3.25 0.05 13.61
CA ALA A 107 -2.54 -1.05 12.96
C ALA A 107 -2.72 -0.98 11.44
N MET A 108 -1.65 -1.19 10.67
CA MET A 108 -1.69 -1.44 9.24
C MET A 108 -1.37 -2.92 8.98
N VAL A 109 -2.27 -3.61 8.32
CA VAL A 109 -2.27 -5.08 8.22
C VAL A 109 -2.34 -5.51 6.77
N GLU A 110 -1.47 -6.46 6.39
CA GLU A 110 -1.39 -6.95 5.02
C GLU A 110 -2.53 -7.89 4.66
N GLY A 111 -2.90 -8.80 5.56
CA GLY A 111 -3.83 -9.87 5.26
C GLY A 111 -5.23 -9.71 5.87
N PRO A 112 -6.28 -10.10 5.12
CA PRO A 112 -7.66 -9.98 5.58
C PRO A 112 -7.99 -10.88 6.76
N GLN A 113 -7.29 -11.99 6.95
CA GLN A 113 -7.54 -12.89 8.07
C GLN A 113 -7.20 -12.24 9.41
N LEU A 114 -5.98 -11.69 9.54
CA LEU A 114 -5.62 -10.94 10.74
C LEU A 114 -6.48 -9.70 10.91
N PHE A 115 -6.71 -8.95 9.82
CA PHE A 115 -7.56 -7.77 9.85
C PHE A 115 -8.91 -8.04 10.54
N LEU A 116 -9.54 -9.18 10.24
CA LEU A 116 -10.86 -9.52 10.76
C LEU A 116 -10.85 -10.28 12.09
N ARG A 117 -9.84 -11.13 12.34
CA ARG A 117 -9.90 -12.15 13.40
C ARG A 117 -8.98 -11.89 14.59
N TYR A 118 -7.93 -11.10 14.42
CA TYR A 118 -7.02 -10.79 15.52
C TYR A 118 -7.69 -9.87 16.54
N ASP A 119 -7.40 -10.09 17.82
CA ASP A 119 -7.94 -9.25 18.90
C ASP A 119 -7.10 -7.97 19.06
N TRP A 120 -7.35 -7.02 18.15
CA TRP A 120 -6.66 -5.74 18.12
C TRP A 120 -6.89 -4.89 19.37
N GLN A 121 -8.08 -5.01 19.99
CA GLN A 121 -8.41 -4.24 21.17
C GLN A 121 -7.64 -4.72 22.40
N ALA A 122 -7.35 -6.03 22.51
CA ALA A 122 -6.52 -6.59 23.57
C ALA A 122 -5.10 -6.01 23.62
N ILE A 123 -4.57 -5.55 22.47
CA ILE A 123 -3.24 -4.92 22.40
C ILE A 123 -3.30 -3.39 22.31
N GLY A 124 -4.46 -2.79 22.62
CA GLY A 124 -4.66 -1.35 22.71
C GLY A 124 -4.69 -0.63 21.37
N VAL A 125 -5.13 -1.29 20.29
CA VAL A 125 -5.32 -0.67 18.96
C VAL A 125 -6.71 -0.06 18.87
N ASP A 126 -6.79 1.19 18.42
CA ASP A 126 -8.02 1.97 18.27
C ASP A 126 -8.62 1.88 16.87
N ALA A 127 -7.78 1.63 15.86
CA ALA A 127 -8.18 1.43 14.48
C ALA A 127 -7.25 0.48 13.74
N VAL A 128 -7.77 -0.28 12.78
CA VAL A 128 -6.98 -1.16 11.90
C VAL A 128 -7.30 -0.82 10.46
N VAL A 129 -6.29 -0.70 9.62
CA VAL A 129 -6.41 -0.48 8.17
C VAL A 129 -5.81 -1.65 7.41
N LEU A 130 -6.53 -2.10 6.39
CA LEU A 130 -6.11 -3.23 5.54
C LEU A 130 -5.40 -2.72 4.30
N TYR A 131 -4.24 -3.31 3.99
CA TYR A 131 -3.61 -3.22 2.68
C TYR A 131 -3.38 -4.63 2.12
N ASN A 132 -3.32 -4.78 0.81
CA ASN A 132 -3.08 -6.07 0.16
C ASN A 132 -1.74 -6.04 -0.56
N GLY A 133 -0.83 -6.92 -0.16
CA GLY A 133 0.51 -6.99 -0.71
C GLY A 133 1.37 -5.80 -0.30
N ARG A 134 1.43 -4.73 -1.09
CA ARG A 134 2.15 -3.50 -0.73
C ARG A 134 1.19 -2.36 -0.40
N ALA A 135 1.46 -1.65 0.69
CA ALA A 135 0.74 -0.41 1.00
C ALA A 135 1.00 0.62 -0.11
N SER A 136 -0.04 1.25 -0.61
CA SER A 136 0.10 2.28 -1.64
C SER A 136 0.79 3.53 -1.08
N ASP A 137 1.42 4.31 -1.97
CA ASP A 137 2.01 5.60 -1.56
C ASP A 137 0.95 6.57 -1.04
N ARG A 138 -0.30 6.46 -1.52
CA ARG A 138 -1.42 7.25 -1.04
C ARG A 138 -1.81 6.88 0.39
N MET A 139 -1.90 5.57 0.69
CA MET A 139 -2.15 5.10 2.04
C MET A 139 -1.03 5.52 3.00
N LEU A 140 0.23 5.38 2.60
CA LEU A 140 1.36 5.82 3.44
C LEU A 140 1.35 7.33 3.66
N ALA A 141 1.02 8.13 2.64
CA ALA A 141 0.87 9.59 2.78
C ALA A 141 -0.27 9.96 3.74
N TRP A 142 -1.35 9.21 3.68
CA TRP A 142 -2.48 9.38 4.59
C TRP A 142 -2.09 9.06 6.04
N LEU A 143 -1.42 7.93 6.28
CA LEU A 143 -0.91 7.58 7.62
C LEU A 143 0.13 8.57 8.12
N GLU A 144 1.00 9.08 7.23
CA GLU A 144 2.00 10.09 7.56
C GLU A 144 1.35 11.41 8.04
N SER A 145 0.28 11.85 7.38
CA SER A 145 -0.48 13.06 7.72
C SER A 145 -1.47 12.87 8.87
N SER A 146 -1.65 11.65 9.37
CA SER A 146 -2.58 11.34 10.45
C SER A 146 -2.06 11.76 11.83
N ASP A 147 -3.00 11.91 12.78
CA ASP A 147 -2.72 12.17 14.19
C ASP A 147 -2.48 10.87 14.99
N ALA A 148 -2.23 9.75 14.30
CA ALA A 148 -1.87 8.49 14.94
C ALA A 148 -0.55 8.63 15.69
N GLY A 149 -0.57 8.47 17.00
CA GLY A 149 0.62 8.52 17.85
C GLY A 149 1.48 7.27 17.74
N ARG A 150 0.86 6.15 17.40
CA ARG A 150 1.49 4.84 17.23
C ARG A 150 0.90 4.13 16.03
N ILE A 151 1.74 3.54 15.19
CA ILE A 151 1.32 2.74 14.03
C ILE A 151 1.99 1.37 14.12
N LEU A 152 1.21 0.30 14.27
CA LEU A 152 1.70 -1.06 14.23
C LEU A 152 1.70 -1.59 12.79
N HIS A 153 2.83 -2.07 12.33
CA HIS A 153 2.94 -2.76 11.04
C HIS A 153 2.82 -4.26 11.23
N CYS A 154 1.89 -4.87 10.51
CA CYS A 154 1.64 -6.29 10.54
C CYS A 154 1.65 -6.84 9.11
N SER A 155 2.74 -7.48 8.75
CA SER A 155 2.97 -8.19 7.49
C SER A 155 3.49 -9.59 7.77
N ASP A 156 3.69 -10.37 6.73
CA ASP A 156 4.39 -11.64 6.82
C ASP A 156 5.82 -11.47 7.35
N TYR A 157 6.28 -12.46 8.09
CA TYR A 157 7.67 -12.53 8.57
C TYR A 157 8.51 -13.23 7.49
N ASP A 158 8.59 -12.59 6.34
CA ASP A 158 9.32 -13.01 5.16
C ASP A 158 10.10 -11.83 4.55
N PRO A 159 10.94 -12.06 3.52
CA PRO A 159 11.72 -10.96 2.94
C PRO A 159 10.86 -9.82 2.37
N VAL A 160 9.66 -10.09 1.85
CA VAL A 160 8.77 -9.06 1.27
C VAL A 160 8.14 -8.22 2.38
N GLY A 161 7.62 -8.86 3.42
CA GLY A 161 7.02 -8.18 4.57
C GLY A 161 8.03 -7.31 5.32
N LEU A 162 9.29 -7.77 5.47
CA LEU A 162 10.35 -6.95 6.07
C LEU A 162 10.76 -5.77 5.19
N ASP A 163 10.81 -5.96 3.86
CA ASP A 163 11.08 -4.86 2.92
C ASP A 163 9.98 -3.80 2.99
N GLU A 164 8.73 -4.22 3.06
CA GLU A 164 7.59 -3.34 3.22
C GLU A 164 7.61 -2.60 4.56
N TYR A 165 7.98 -3.28 5.65
CA TYR A 165 8.20 -2.65 6.95
C TYR A 165 9.24 -1.54 6.88
N LEU A 166 10.41 -1.81 6.27
CA LEU A 166 11.47 -0.80 6.14
C LEU A 166 11.02 0.39 5.28
N ARG A 167 10.29 0.13 4.20
CA ARG A 167 9.72 1.18 3.35
C ARG A 167 8.72 2.06 4.12
N ALA A 168 7.82 1.44 4.86
CA ALA A 168 6.86 2.15 5.68
C ALA A 168 7.56 2.93 6.80
N LYS A 169 8.59 2.36 7.45
CA LYS A 169 9.35 3.00 8.52
C LYS A 169 10.13 4.22 8.04
N GLN A 170 10.69 4.16 6.83
CA GLN A 170 11.37 5.31 6.24
C GLN A 170 10.43 6.53 6.14
N ARG A 171 9.14 6.30 5.94
CA ARG A 171 8.15 7.34 5.77
C ARG A 171 7.46 7.76 7.06
N LEU A 172 7.07 6.79 7.88
CA LEU A 172 6.31 7.01 9.11
C LEU A 172 7.18 7.26 10.36
N GLY A 173 8.48 7.02 10.24
CA GLY A 173 9.47 7.33 11.27
C GLY A 173 9.30 6.51 12.54
N LEU A 174 9.54 7.15 13.68
CA LEU A 174 9.48 6.51 15.01
C LEU A 174 8.09 6.09 15.45
N ARG A 175 7.03 6.58 14.80
CA ARG A 175 5.66 6.14 15.09
C ARG A 175 5.37 4.72 14.62
N LEU A 176 6.15 4.19 13.66
CA LEU A 176 5.99 2.85 13.16
C LEU A 176 6.72 1.85 14.03
N GLU A 177 5.98 0.90 14.56
CA GLU A 177 6.47 -0.24 15.33
C GLU A 177 6.05 -1.54 14.63
N PRO A 178 6.86 -2.61 14.64
CA PRO A 178 6.43 -3.89 14.11
C PRO A 178 5.54 -4.62 15.10
N LEU A 179 4.56 -5.37 14.63
CA LEU A 179 3.89 -6.37 15.46
C LEU A 179 4.83 -7.58 15.61
N ALA A 180 5.47 -7.69 16.78
CA ALA A 180 6.48 -8.70 17.06
C ALA A 180 6.13 -9.45 18.34
N PRO A 181 5.41 -10.59 18.26
CA PRO A 181 5.03 -11.36 19.43
C PRO A 181 6.27 -11.96 20.13
N THR A 182 6.18 -12.18 21.43
CA THR A 182 7.29 -12.72 22.24
C THR A 182 7.61 -14.17 21.85
N ASN A 183 6.61 -14.95 21.43
CA ASN A 183 6.72 -16.36 21.02
C ASN A 183 7.02 -16.55 19.52
N LEU A 184 7.55 -15.52 18.83
CA LEU A 184 7.77 -15.58 17.38
C LEU A 184 8.67 -16.76 16.96
N ASP A 185 9.68 -17.11 17.78
CA ASP A 185 10.57 -18.27 17.55
C ASP A 185 9.77 -19.58 17.53
N ALA A 186 8.90 -19.80 18.49
CA ALA A 186 8.04 -20.99 18.55
C ALA A 186 7.05 -21.06 17.36
N LEU A 187 6.59 -19.90 16.86
CA LEU A 187 5.74 -19.85 15.67
C LEU A 187 6.54 -20.23 14.42
N PHE A 188 7.79 -19.78 14.30
CA PHE A 188 8.68 -20.21 13.22
C PHE A 188 8.92 -21.71 13.25
N ASP A 189 9.27 -22.27 14.41
CA ASP A 189 9.49 -23.72 14.59
C ASP A 189 8.30 -24.54 14.10
N ARG A 190 7.09 -24.07 14.34
CA ARG A 190 5.87 -24.83 14.08
C ARG A 190 5.25 -24.59 12.70
N PHE A 191 5.35 -23.38 12.17
CA PHE A 191 4.51 -22.96 11.02
C PHE A 191 5.29 -22.34 9.86
N SER A 192 6.61 -22.21 9.95
CA SER A 192 7.39 -21.61 8.87
C SER A 192 7.41 -22.45 7.59
N LYS A 193 7.56 -21.77 6.44
CA LYS A 193 7.52 -22.36 5.09
C LYS A 193 8.74 -21.94 4.28
N PRO A 194 9.55 -22.90 3.76
CA PRO A 194 10.75 -22.61 2.94
C PRO A 194 10.45 -21.78 1.69
N GLU A 195 9.28 -21.95 1.08
CA GLU A 195 8.90 -21.28 -0.17
C GLU A 195 8.84 -19.77 -0.01
N LEU A 196 8.47 -19.25 1.17
CA LEU A 196 8.40 -17.83 1.47
C LEU A 196 9.80 -17.17 1.42
N LEU A 197 10.83 -17.91 1.81
CA LEU A 197 12.21 -17.43 1.72
C LEU A 197 12.75 -17.51 0.29
N HIS A 198 12.56 -18.63 -0.39
CA HIS A 198 13.19 -18.90 -1.68
C HIS A 198 12.70 -17.98 -2.79
N LYS A 199 11.40 -17.68 -2.83
CA LYS A 199 10.78 -16.78 -3.84
C LYS A 199 11.41 -15.39 -3.86
N ASN A 200 11.97 -14.93 -2.74
CA ASN A 200 12.42 -13.56 -2.54
C ASN A 200 13.88 -13.46 -2.07
N ALA A 201 14.72 -14.45 -2.44
CA ALA A 201 16.11 -14.51 -2.03
C ALA A 201 16.93 -13.24 -2.35
N GLY A 202 16.60 -12.53 -3.44
CA GLY A 202 17.26 -11.27 -3.81
C GLY A 202 17.07 -10.16 -2.78
N LEU A 203 15.98 -10.13 -2.02
CA LEU A 203 15.75 -9.17 -0.95
C LEU A 203 16.61 -9.44 0.29
N MET A 204 16.97 -10.71 0.54
CA MET A 204 17.74 -11.10 1.72
C MET A 204 19.09 -10.40 1.82
N GLN A 205 19.77 -10.16 0.70
CA GLN A 205 21.07 -9.45 0.72
C GLN A 205 20.96 -8.04 1.29
N ARG A 206 19.88 -7.33 0.97
CA ARG A 206 19.61 -6.00 1.49
C ARG A 206 19.18 -6.04 2.96
N LEU A 207 18.34 -7.00 3.34
CA LEU A 207 17.85 -7.16 4.71
C LEU A 207 18.98 -7.53 5.68
N LEU A 208 19.96 -8.33 5.24
CA LEU A 208 21.16 -8.65 6.01
C LEU A 208 22.04 -7.42 6.33
N GLN A 209 21.92 -6.35 5.53
CA GLN A 209 22.63 -5.09 5.75
C GLN A 209 21.86 -4.13 6.69
N SER A 210 20.66 -4.49 7.10
CA SER A 210 19.82 -3.61 7.92
C SER A 210 20.33 -3.47 9.34
N ASP A 211 20.36 -2.24 9.85
CA ASP A 211 20.67 -1.94 11.25
C ASP A 211 19.43 -1.98 12.16
N ASP A 212 18.22 -2.17 11.59
CA ASP A 212 16.99 -2.25 12.37
C ASP A 212 16.98 -3.52 13.24
N PRO A 213 16.81 -3.41 14.57
CA PRO A 213 16.86 -4.55 15.48
C PRO A 213 15.76 -5.60 15.21
N TYR A 214 14.56 -5.15 14.79
CA TYR A 214 13.49 -6.09 14.46
C TYR A 214 13.80 -6.86 13.19
N VAL A 215 14.27 -6.18 12.14
CA VAL A 215 14.67 -6.83 10.88
C VAL A 215 15.77 -7.85 11.14
N ARG A 216 16.81 -7.50 11.91
CA ARG A 216 17.90 -8.45 12.27
C ARG A 216 17.38 -9.68 13.01
N ARG A 217 16.44 -9.48 13.95
CA ARG A 217 15.82 -10.60 14.68
C ARG A 217 15.08 -11.54 13.74
N VAL A 218 14.21 -11.01 12.87
CA VAL A 218 13.41 -11.86 11.96
C VAL A 218 14.29 -12.51 10.88
N VAL A 219 15.29 -11.80 10.35
CA VAL A 219 16.29 -12.35 9.42
C VAL A 219 17.05 -13.52 10.08
N GLY A 220 17.42 -13.38 11.35
CA GLY A 220 18.06 -14.47 12.12
C GLY A 220 17.16 -15.71 12.22
N LEU A 221 15.86 -15.54 12.46
CA LEU A 221 14.90 -16.65 12.46
C LEU A 221 14.76 -17.27 11.06
N MET A 222 14.61 -16.46 10.03
CA MET A 222 14.55 -16.96 8.65
C MET A 222 15.79 -17.75 8.25
N GLN A 223 16.99 -17.35 8.71
CA GLN A 223 18.23 -18.09 8.46
C GLN A 223 18.28 -19.40 9.27
N HIS A 224 17.85 -19.37 10.53
CA HIS A 224 17.85 -20.53 11.41
C HIS A 224 16.91 -21.63 10.89
N TYR A 225 15.69 -21.26 10.50
CA TYR A 225 14.66 -22.21 10.01
C TYR A 225 14.73 -22.45 8.50
N VAL A 226 15.54 -21.68 7.77
CA VAL A 226 15.61 -21.68 6.29
C VAL A 226 14.21 -21.49 5.68
N ALA A 227 13.40 -20.63 6.25
CA ALA A 227 11.98 -20.45 5.92
C ALA A 227 11.50 -19.04 6.29
N GLY A 228 10.34 -18.63 5.75
CA GLY A 228 9.56 -17.47 6.21
C GLY A 228 8.30 -17.94 6.95
N LEU A 229 7.57 -17.00 7.54
CA LEU A 229 6.36 -17.28 8.31
C LEU A 229 5.24 -16.33 7.89
N GLU A 230 4.08 -16.88 7.56
CA GLU A 230 2.87 -16.08 7.31
C GLU A 230 2.34 -15.51 8.64
N HIS A 231 1.89 -14.26 8.63
CA HIS A 231 1.40 -13.58 9.83
C HIS A 231 0.11 -14.19 10.38
N GLU A 232 -0.61 -15.03 9.62
CA GLU A 232 -1.73 -15.82 10.11
C GLU A 232 -1.35 -16.77 11.26
N ALA A 233 -0.08 -17.12 11.42
CA ALA A 233 0.42 -17.85 12.57
C ALA A 233 0.12 -17.15 13.93
N LEU A 234 -0.19 -15.85 13.91
CA LEU A 234 -0.61 -15.10 15.10
C LEU A 234 -2.03 -15.43 15.57
N LEU A 235 -2.79 -16.20 14.79
CA LEU A 235 -4.18 -16.58 15.15
C LEU A 235 -4.28 -17.95 15.84
N VAL A 236 -3.14 -18.66 16.08
CA VAL A 236 -3.10 -20.04 16.62
C VAL A 236 -2.38 -20.13 17.96
#